data_22b5576a431d7fad2210a71c4a81c8b1
#
_entry.id   22b5576a431d7fad2210a71c4a81c8b1
#
_cell.length_a   1.000
_cell.length_b   1.000
_cell.length_c   1.000
_cell.angle_alpha   90.00
_cell.angle_beta   90.00
_cell.angle_gamma   90.00
#
_symmetry.space_group_name_H-M   'P 1'
#
loop_
_entity.id
_entity.type
_entity.pdbx_description
1 polymer ?
#
loop_
_entity_poly.entity_id
_entity_poly.type
_entity_poly.pdbx_seq_one_letter_code
_entity_poly.pdbx_strand_id
1 'polypeptide(L)'
;MLPAGGGTKEFALKAAEGSINDLFAVIKDYYLNIATARVAGSALEAKELGFLRPSDVVVFNTYELLYVALKEAITLVEEGFRPGVPRRFKVGGRTLAATIQGQLVNMKEGHFISDYDYYIALKIAQVISGGDITPGSIVDEQWILDLERAAFIELLQQSKTQERIQGMMTTGKPVRN
;
A
#
# COMPACT_ATOMS: atom_id res chain seq x y z
N MET A 1 3.71 8.83 -4.50
CA MET A 1 2.35 8.83 -5.11
C MET A 1 1.54 7.74 -4.42
N LEU A 2 0.25 7.93 -4.22
CA LEU A 2 -0.62 6.88 -3.67
C LEU A 2 -0.65 5.67 -4.62
N PRO A 3 -0.53 4.41 -4.12
CA PRO A 3 -0.71 3.24 -4.96
C PRO A 3 -2.16 3.15 -5.46
N ALA A 4 -2.38 3.31 -6.77
CA ALA A 4 -3.74 3.36 -7.33
C ALA A 4 -4.26 1.98 -7.81
N GLY A 5 -3.46 0.95 -7.69
CA GLY A 5 -3.77 -0.41 -8.14
C GLY A 5 -4.16 -1.38 -7.02
N GLY A 6 -4.58 -0.87 -5.86
CA GLY A 6 -4.97 -1.71 -4.72
C GLY A 6 -3.82 -2.05 -3.76
N GLY A 7 -2.64 -1.45 -3.92
CA GLY A 7 -1.50 -1.71 -3.04
C GLY A 7 -1.77 -1.33 -1.59
N THR A 8 -2.45 -0.21 -1.36
CA THR A 8 -2.85 0.22 0.00
C THR A 8 -3.86 -0.76 0.60
N LYS A 9 -4.80 -1.27 -0.21
CA LYS A 9 -5.78 -2.29 0.20
C LYS A 9 -5.08 -3.59 0.61
N GLU A 10 -4.10 -4.07 -0.17
CA GLU A 10 -3.36 -5.28 0.17
C GLU A 10 -2.60 -5.15 1.49
N PHE A 11 -1.96 -4.00 1.75
CA PHE A 11 -1.29 -3.78 3.02
C PHE A 11 -2.26 -3.68 4.20
N ALA A 12 -3.39 -2.98 4.05
CA ALA A 12 -4.42 -2.92 5.09
C ALA A 12 -4.96 -4.31 5.43
N LEU A 13 -5.19 -5.14 4.41
CA LEU A 13 -5.66 -6.51 4.58
C LEU A 13 -4.62 -7.41 5.27
N LYS A 14 -3.35 -7.38 4.82
CA LYS A 14 -2.25 -8.13 5.46
C LYS A 14 -2.07 -7.74 6.92
N ALA A 15 -2.18 -6.46 7.25
CA ALA A 15 -2.11 -6.00 8.63
C ALA A 15 -3.27 -6.53 9.48
N ALA A 16 -4.47 -6.65 8.91
CA ALA A 16 -5.64 -7.16 9.60
C ALA A 16 -5.65 -8.70 9.76
N GLU A 17 -4.84 -9.44 9.00
CA GLU A 17 -4.65 -10.89 9.15
C GLU A 17 -3.88 -11.23 10.44
N GLY A 18 -3.13 -10.29 10.99
CA GLY A 18 -2.45 -10.40 12.28
C GLY A 18 -3.34 -10.17 13.50
N SER A 19 -2.74 -10.13 14.69
CA SER A 19 -3.47 -9.78 15.92
C SER A 19 -3.94 -8.32 15.87
N ILE A 20 -5.17 -8.08 16.31
CA ILE A 20 -5.72 -6.72 16.37
C ILE A 20 -4.90 -5.80 17.30
N ASN A 21 -4.22 -6.38 18.28
CA ASN A 21 -3.36 -5.64 19.20
C ASN A 21 -2.07 -5.16 18.52
N ASP A 22 -1.66 -5.81 17.43
CA ASP A 22 -0.46 -5.48 16.67
C ASP A 22 -0.76 -4.67 15.41
N LEU A 23 -2.05 -4.45 15.11
CA LEU A 23 -2.50 -3.76 13.90
C LEU A 23 -1.77 -2.43 13.67
N PHE A 24 -1.57 -1.65 14.73
CA PHE A 24 -0.90 -0.35 14.65
C PHE A 24 0.58 -0.49 14.28
N ALA A 25 1.30 -1.42 14.90
CA ALA A 25 2.72 -1.63 14.64
C ALA A 25 2.95 -2.09 13.19
N VAL A 26 2.16 -3.07 12.74
CA VAL A 26 2.27 -3.62 11.38
C VAL A 26 1.87 -2.60 10.31
N ILE A 27 0.77 -1.87 10.52
CA ILE A 27 0.34 -0.83 9.58
C ILE A 27 1.37 0.29 9.48
N LYS A 28 2.04 0.65 10.58
CA LYS A 28 3.09 1.67 10.56
C LYS A 28 4.18 1.34 9.55
N ASP A 29 4.67 0.10 9.55
CA ASP A 29 5.75 -0.31 8.65
C ASP A 29 5.28 -0.34 7.19
N TYR A 30 4.09 -0.86 6.94
CA TYR A 30 3.48 -0.84 5.60
C TYR A 30 3.19 0.58 5.11
N TYR A 31 2.69 1.44 5.99
CA TYR A 31 2.49 2.85 5.70
C TYR A 31 3.79 3.54 5.30
N LEU A 32 4.88 3.31 6.07
CA LEU A 32 6.19 3.89 5.77
C LEU A 32 6.72 3.41 4.42
N ASN A 33 6.55 2.14 4.06
CA ASN A 33 6.96 1.62 2.75
C ASN A 33 6.27 2.38 1.60
N ILE A 34 4.98 2.70 1.75
CA ILE A 34 4.24 3.47 0.74
C ILE A 34 4.66 4.94 0.77
N ALA A 35 4.67 5.57 1.95
CA ALA A 35 4.91 7.01 2.10
C ALA A 35 6.32 7.41 1.64
N THR A 36 7.31 6.55 1.85
CA THR A 36 8.70 6.76 1.39
C THR A 36 8.96 6.24 -0.03
N ALA A 37 7.95 5.66 -0.69
CA ALA A 37 8.09 5.02 -1.99
C ALA A 37 9.22 3.98 -2.01
N ARG A 38 9.30 3.14 -0.98
CA ARG A 38 10.36 2.14 -0.85
C ARG A 38 10.25 1.09 -1.95
N VAL A 39 11.37 0.78 -2.57
CA VAL A 39 11.50 -0.23 -3.62
C VAL A 39 12.40 -1.33 -3.12
N ALA A 40 11.96 -2.59 -3.26
CA ALA A 40 12.77 -3.75 -2.92
C ALA A 40 13.85 -3.98 -3.98
N GLY A 41 15.07 -4.24 -3.56
CA GLY A 41 16.19 -4.59 -4.44
C GLY A 41 16.20 -6.05 -4.88
N SER A 42 15.37 -6.90 -4.24
CA SER A 42 15.23 -8.33 -4.56
C SER A 42 13.84 -8.86 -4.17
N ALA A 43 13.47 -10.04 -4.69
CA ALA A 43 12.24 -10.72 -4.31
C ALA A 43 12.25 -11.15 -2.82
N LEU A 44 13.41 -11.46 -2.26
CA LEU A 44 13.53 -11.80 -0.84
C LEU A 44 13.29 -10.56 0.03
N GLU A 45 13.92 -9.44 -0.29
CA GLU A 45 13.63 -8.17 0.38
C GLU A 45 12.16 -7.75 0.22
N ALA A 46 11.54 -8.01 -0.96
CA ALA A 46 10.12 -7.76 -1.17
C ALA A 46 9.22 -8.58 -0.22
N LYS A 47 9.62 -9.81 0.15
CA LYS A 47 8.95 -10.59 1.19
C LYS A 47 9.11 -9.95 2.57
N GLU A 48 10.30 -9.53 2.94
CA GLU A 48 10.58 -8.85 4.22
C GLU A 48 9.79 -7.55 4.37
N LEU A 49 9.68 -6.78 3.28
CA LEU A 49 8.91 -5.53 3.25
C LEU A 49 7.39 -5.74 3.18
N GLY A 50 6.93 -6.98 3.03
CA GLY A 50 5.52 -7.30 2.90
C GLY A 50 4.89 -7.04 1.53
N PHE A 51 5.67 -6.69 0.50
CA PHE A 51 5.16 -6.60 -0.87
C PHE A 51 4.75 -7.97 -1.40
N LEU A 52 5.53 -9.00 -1.11
CA LEU A 52 5.21 -10.39 -1.40
C LEU A 52 4.76 -11.12 -0.13
N ARG A 53 4.06 -12.23 -0.30
CA ARG A 53 3.71 -13.15 0.78
C ARG A 53 4.83 -14.17 0.97
N PRO A 54 4.99 -14.75 2.17
CA PRO A 54 5.96 -15.83 2.38
C PRO A 54 5.76 -17.01 1.41
N SER A 55 4.50 -17.30 1.05
CA SER A 55 4.11 -18.38 0.12
C SER A 55 4.37 -18.07 -1.34
N ASP A 56 4.62 -16.81 -1.72
CA ASP A 56 4.84 -16.46 -3.13
C ASP A 56 6.11 -17.12 -3.67
N VAL A 57 6.00 -17.72 -4.85
CA VAL A 57 7.11 -18.42 -5.51
C VAL A 57 8.13 -17.42 -6.05
N VAL A 58 9.40 -17.63 -5.70
CA VAL A 58 10.52 -16.81 -6.19
C VAL A 58 11.31 -17.60 -7.21
N VAL A 59 11.42 -17.07 -8.43
CA VAL A 59 12.17 -17.68 -9.51
C VAL A 59 13.47 -16.90 -9.72
N PHE A 60 14.62 -17.53 -9.47
CA PHE A 60 15.92 -16.87 -9.56
C PHE A 60 16.41 -16.69 -10.99
N ASN A 61 15.98 -17.56 -11.91
CA ASN A 61 16.34 -17.49 -13.33
C ASN A 61 15.18 -16.90 -14.13
N THR A 62 15.34 -15.69 -14.65
CA THR A 62 14.31 -14.99 -15.44
C THR A 62 13.85 -15.80 -16.66
N TYR A 63 14.72 -16.60 -17.27
CA TYR A 63 14.36 -17.44 -18.42
C TYR A 63 13.44 -18.61 -18.07
N GLU A 64 13.37 -18.99 -16.79
CA GLU A 64 12.47 -20.05 -16.30
C GLU A 64 11.14 -19.51 -15.82
N LEU A 65 10.99 -18.18 -15.69
CA LEU A 65 9.81 -17.55 -15.09
C LEU A 65 8.51 -18.03 -15.75
N LEU A 66 8.43 -18.01 -17.08
CA LEU A 66 7.23 -18.42 -17.80
C LEU A 66 6.93 -19.92 -17.63
N TYR A 67 7.97 -20.76 -17.63
CA TYR A 67 7.82 -22.19 -17.42
C TYR A 67 7.30 -22.50 -16.01
N VAL A 68 7.88 -21.89 -14.98
CA VAL A 68 7.45 -22.06 -13.59
C VAL A 68 6.01 -21.55 -13.42
N ALA A 69 5.70 -20.36 -13.93
CA ALA A 69 4.36 -19.80 -13.84
C ALA A 69 3.29 -20.70 -14.51
N LEU A 70 3.64 -21.31 -15.66
CA LEU A 70 2.74 -22.25 -16.34
C LEU A 70 2.53 -23.52 -15.51
N LYS A 71 3.60 -24.06 -14.91
CA LYS A 71 3.49 -25.23 -14.03
C LYS A 71 2.63 -24.96 -12.81
N GLU A 72 2.84 -23.84 -12.13
CA GLU A 72 2.01 -23.42 -11.00
C GLU A 72 0.52 -23.28 -11.40
N ALA A 73 0.25 -22.65 -12.55
CA ALA A 73 -1.11 -22.51 -13.04
C ALA A 73 -1.78 -23.88 -13.35
N ILE A 74 -1.05 -24.83 -13.93
CA ILE A 74 -1.56 -26.18 -14.19
C ILE A 74 -1.85 -26.89 -12.86
N THR A 75 -0.93 -26.82 -11.90
CA THR A 75 -1.10 -27.42 -10.57
C THR A 75 -2.36 -26.86 -9.88
N LEU A 76 -2.56 -25.54 -9.91
CA LEU A 76 -3.77 -24.92 -9.36
C LEU A 76 -5.06 -25.44 -10.02
N VAL A 77 -5.05 -25.64 -11.34
CA VAL A 77 -6.21 -26.20 -12.05
C VAL A 77 -6.47 -27.64 -11.62
N GLU A 78 -5.42 -28.47 -11.54
CA GLU A 78 -5.52 -29.87 -11.12
C GLU A 78 -5.98 -30.03 -9.67
N GLU A 79 -5.59 -29.12 -8.78
CA GLU A 79 -6.04 -29.05 -7.39
C GLU A 79 -7.44 -28.47 -7.23
N GLY A 80 -8.09 -28.04 -8.32
CA GLY A 80 -9.45 -27.50 -8.31
C GLY A 80 -9.52 -26.10 -7.71
N PHE A 81 -8.51 -25.27 -7.94
CA PHE A 81 -8.47 -23.87 -7.47
C PHE A 81 -9.77 -23.13 -7.80
N ARG A 82 -10.28 -22.43 -6.82
CA ARG A 82 -11.38 -21.47 -6.99
C ARG A 82 -10.96 -20.11 -6.43
N PRO A 83 -11.27 -19.02 -7.14
CA PRO A 83 -11.04 -17.67 -6.60
C PRO A 83 -11.72 -17.52 -5.24
N GLY A 84 -10.99 -16.90 -4.31
CA GLY A 84 -11.55 -16.58 -3.00
C GLY A 84 -12.68 -15.56 -3.08
N VAL A 85 -13.59 -15.60 -2.13
CA VAL A 85 -14.59 -14.54 -1.97
C VAL A 85 -13.94 -13.28 -1.41
N PRO A 86 -14.48 -12.08 -1.72
CA PRO A 86 -13.99 -10.83 -1.15
C PRO A 86 -13.95 -10.90 0.39
N ARG A 87 -12.81 -10.54 0.96
CA ARG A 87 -12.58 -10.65 2.40
C ARG A 87 -13.13 -9.42 3.12
N ARG A 88 -13.59 -9.65 4.34
CA ARG A 88 -14.00 -8.59 5.27
C ARG A 88 -13.03 -8.57 6.44
N PHE A 89 -12.57 -7.38 6.83
CA PHE A 89 -11.56 -7.22 7.86
C PHE A 89 -11.76 -5.95 8.68
N LYS A 90 -11.17 -5.93 9.87
CA LYS A 90 -11.24 -4.79 10.76
C LYS A 90 -10.19 -3.75 10.38
N VAL A 91 -10.55 -2.47 10.48
CA VAL A 91 -9.66 -1.34 10.21
C VAL A 91 -9.50 -0.45 11.43
N GLY A 92 -8.40 0.31 11.47
CA GLY A 92 -8.08 1.21 12.57
C GLY A 92 -8.91 2.51 12.60
N GLY A 93 -9.56 2.84 11.49
CA GLY A 93 -10.42 4.01 11.37
C GLY A 93 -9.72 5.32 11.73
N ARG A 94 -10.53 6.31 12.16
CA ARG A 94 -10.05 7.66 12.48
C ARG A 94 -8.94 7.73 13.53
N THR A 95 -8.94 6.82 14.49
CA THR A 95 -7.91 6.81 15.55
C THR A 95 -6.53 6.46 14.99
N LEU A 96 -6.45 5.45 14.14
CA LEU A 96 -5.20 5.07 13.48
C LEU A 96 -4.71 6.19 12.56
N ALA A 97 -5.61 6.77 11.75
CA ALA A 97 -5.28 7.91 10.89
C ALA A 97 -4.73 9.10 11.70
N ALA A 98 -5.37 9.45 12.83
CA ALA A 98 -4.92 10.53 13.70
C ALA A 98 -3.54 10.25 14.34
N THR A 99 -3.27 8.99 14.71
CA THR A 99 -1.97 8.61 15.29
C THR A 99 -0.84 8.74 14.24
N ILE A 100 -1.09 8.28 13.00
CA ILE A 100 -0.13 8.47 11.90
C ILE A 100 0.05 9.96 11.61
N GLN A 101 -1.03 10.74 11.59
CA GLN A 101 -0.98 12.19 11.39
C GLN A 101 -0.10 12.89 12.43
N GLY A 102 -0.19 12.50 13.70
CA GLY A 102 0.68 13.06 14.76
C GLY A 102 2.17 12.85 14.47
N GLN A 103 2.55 11.69 13.93
CA GLN A 103 3.94 11.45 13.51
C GLN A 103 4.32 12.29 12.28
N LEU A 104 3.41 12.44 11.33
CA LEU A 104 3.65 13.27 10.14
C LEU A 104 3.83 14.74 10.46
N VAL A 105 3.12 15.28 11.44
CA VAL A 105 3.32 16.65 11.93
C VAL A 105 4.76 16.82 12.41
N ASN A 106 5.29 15.90 13.22
CA ASN A 106 6.67 15.96 13.68
C ASN A 106 7.67 15.92 12.51
N MET A 107 7.41 15.11 11.48
CA MET A 107 8.28 15.05 10.30
C MET A 107 8.23 16.36 9.50
N LYS A 108 7.05 16.97 9.38
CA LYS A 108 6.88 18.25 8.69
C LYS A 108 7.57 19.39 9.44
N GLU A 109 7.29 19.54 10.74
CA GLU A 109 7.89 20.58 11.58
C GLU A 109 9.42 20.41 11.71
N GLY A 110 9.92 19.18 11.66
CA GLY A 110 11.34 18.87 11.58
C GLY A 110 11.97 19.07 10.19
N HIS A 111 11.21 19.52 9.19
CA HIS A 111 11.64 19.72 7.80
C HIS A 111 12.18 18.46 7.11
N PHE A 112 11.76 17.26 7.56
CA PHE A 112 12.13 16.00 6.92
C PHE A 112 11.30 15.72 5.65
N ILE A 113 10.11 16.33 5.55
CA ILE A 113 9.21 16.22 4.40
C ILE A 113 8.68 17.60 4.01
N SER A 114 8.38 17.78 2.70
CA SER A 114 7.74 19.01 2.21
C SER A 114 6.26 19.08 2.62
N ASP A 115 5.65 20.26 2.51
CA ASP A 115 4.21 20.43 2.73
C ASP A 115 3.38 19.53 1.83
N TYR A 116 3.85 19.33 0.60
CA TYR A 116 3.12 18.49 -0.34
C TYR A 116 3.34 16.99 -0.10
N ASP A 117 4.53 16.59 0.36
CA ASP A 117 4.75 15.22 0.83
C ASP A 117 3.87 14.91 2.04
N TYR A 118 3.73 15.86 2.97
CA TYR A 118 2.81 15.76 4.11
C TYR A 118 1.36 15.56 3.65
N TYR A 119 0.91 16.34 2.67
CA TYR A 119 -0.45 16.22 2.13
C TYR A 119 -0.70 14.84 1.50
N ILE A 120 0.24 14.34 0.68
CA ILE A 120 0.14 13.00 0.09
C ILE A 120 0.14 11.93 1.19
N ALA A 121 1.04 12.06 2.16
CA ALA A 121 1.18 11.12 3.27
C ALA A 121 -0.09 11.03 4.14
N LEU A 122 -0.79 12.15 4.36
CA LEU A 122 -2.10 12.16 5.01
C LEU A 122 -3.16 11.38 4.23
N LYS A 123 -3.19 11.51 2.89
CA LYS A 123 -4.12 10.73 2.06
C LYS A 123 -3.85 9.23 2.17
N ILE A 124 -2.58 8.83 2.15
CA ILE A 124 -2.19 7.43 2.36
C ILE A 124 -2.64 6.95 3.74
N ALA A 125 -2.43 7.76 4.79
CA ALA A 125 -2.82 7.43 6.15
C ALA A 125 -4.35 7.21 6.27
N GLN A 126 -5.15 8.09 5.65
CA GLN A 126 -6.60 7.96 5.62
C GLN A 126 -7.06 6.67 4.94
N VAL A 127 -6.49 6.35 3.76
CA VAL A 127 -6.88 5.16 3.00
C VAL A 127 -6.49 3.88 3.73
N ILE A 128 -5.23 3.76 4.19
CA ILE A 128 -4.76 2.54 4.85
C ILE A 128 -5.45 2.27 6.19
N SER A 129 -5.93 3.33 6.84
CA SER A 129 -6.69 3.24 8.10
C SER A 129 -8.17 2.90 7.90
N GLY A 130 -8.67 2.88 6.65
CA GLY A 130 -10.07 2.61 6.34
C GLY A 130 -10.98 3.84 6.30
N GLY A 131 -10.41 5.05 6.30
CA GLY A 131 -11.15 6.30 6.22
C GLY A 131 -11.66 6.82 7.58
N ASP A 132 -12.59 7.79 7.53
CA ASP A 132 -13.16 8.42 8.72
C ASP A 132 -14.33 7.59 9.30
N ILE A 133 -14.00 6.42 9.80
CA ILE A 133 -14.96 5.52 10.46
C ILE A 133 -14.49 5.14 11.86
N THR A 134 -15.37 4.51 12.64
CA THR A 134 -15.07 4.07 14.00
C THR A 134 -13.96 2.98 13.99
N PRO A 135 -12.97 3.05 14.89
CA PRO A 135 -11.97 1.99 15.05
C PRO A 135 -12.62 0.63 15.25
N GLY A 136 -12.07 -0.40 14.60
CA GLY A 136 -12.58 -1.77 14.66
C GLY A 136 -13.80 -2.03 13.76
N SER A 137 -14.25 -1.06 12.98
CA SER A 137 -15.27 -1.29 11.95
C SER A 137 -14.81 -2.36 10.97
N ILE A 138 -15.76 -3.19 10.54
CA ILE A 138 -15.52 -4.22 9.53
C ILE A 138 -15.87 -3.66 8.16
N VAL A 139 -14.90 -3.66 7.26
CA VAL A 139 -15.06 -3.24 5.86
C VAL A 139 -14.70 -4.41 4.92
N ASP A 140 -15.09 -4.30 3.67
CA ASP A 140 -14.64 -5.21 2.62
C ASP A 140 -13.48 -4.59 1.80
N GLU A 141 -12.94 -5.39 0.90
CA GLU A 141 -11.84 -4.93 0.03
C GLU A 141 -12.25 -3.77 -0.86
N GLN A 142 -13.52 -3.76 -1.34
CA GLN A 142 -14.03 -2.71 -2.22
C GLN A 142 -14.07 -1.35 -1.53
N TRP A 143 -14.40 -1.31 -0.24
CA TRP A 143 -14.39 -0.08 0.56
C TRP A 143 -13.03 0.63 0.50
N ILE A 144 -11.94 -0.11 0.72
CA ILE A 144 -10.59 0.48 0.67
C ILE A 144 -10.21 0.89 -0.75
N LEU A 145 -10.59 0.10 -1.77
CA LEU A 145 -10.35 0.45 -3.17
C LEU A 145 -11.08 1.74 -3.58
N ASP A 146 -12.28 1.96 -3.09
CA ASP A 146 -13.05 3.19 -3.36
C ASP A 146 -12.41 4.40 -2.69
N LEU A 147 -11.92 4.28 -1.44
CA LEU A 147 -11.15 5.31 -0.77
C LEU A 147 -9.84 5.61 -1.51
N GLU A 148 -9.11 4.57 -1.94
CA GLU A 148 -7.87 4.71 -2.70
C GLU A 148 -8.12 5.44 -4.03
N ARG A 149 -9.17 5.06 -4.75
CA ARG A 149 -9.58 5.71 -6.01
C ARG A 149 -9.93 7.18 -5.81
N ALA A 150 -10.75 7.48 -4.80
CA ALA A 150 -11.15 8.86 -4.51
C ALA A 150 -9.93 9.74 -4.18
N ALA A 151 -9.04 9.26 -3.30
CA ALA A 151 -7.81 9.96 -2.94
C ALA A 151 -6.86 10.12 -4.15
N PHE A 152 -6.76 9.12 -5.02
CA PHE A 152 -5.95 9.18 -6.23
C PHE A 152 -6.47 10.23 -7.21
N ILE A 153 -7.78 10.28 -7.46
CA ILE A 153 -8.41 11.28 -8.35
C ILE A 153 -8.16 12.69 -7.79
N GLU A 154 -8.34 12.89 -6.49
CA GLU A 154 -8.09 14.17 -5.84
C GLU A 154 -6.62 14.62 -6.01
N LEU A 155 -5.66 13.69 -5.82
CA LEU A 155 -4.25 13.97 -6.01
C LEU A 155 -3.91 14.29 -7.47
N LEU A 156 -4.52 13.61 -8.45
CA LEU A 156 -4.29 13.88 -9.89
C LEU A 156 -4.73 15.29 -10.30
N GLN A 157 -5.71 15.88 -9.62
CA GLN A 157 -6.17 17.25 -9.88
C GLN A 157 -5.20 18.32 -9.37
N GLN A 158 -4.22 17.94 -8.52
CA GLN A 158 -3.25 18.89 -7.98
C GLN A 158 -2.11 19.16 -8.98
N SER A 159 -1.80 20.44 -9.21
CA SER A 159 -0.70 20.85 -10.12
C SER A 159 0.63 20.22 -9.72
N LYS A 160 0.93 20.17 -8.41
CA LYS A 160 2.16 19.55 -7.89
C LYS A 160 2.26 18.06 -8.19
N THR A 161 1.15 17.31 -8.19
CA THR A 161 1.16 15.92 -8.63
C THR A 161 1.45 15.82 -10.13
N GLN A 162 0.84 16.68 -10.94
CA GLN A 162 1.06 16.70 -12.38
C GLN A 162 2.52 17.03 -12.73
N GLU A 163 3.13 17.99 -12.03
CA GLU A 163 4.56 18.32 -12.15
C GLU A 163 5.45 17.12 -11.81
N ARG A 164 5.12 16.37 -10.73
CA ARG A 164 5.85 15.15 -10.33
C ARG A 164 5.74 14.06 -11.40
N ILE A 165 4.55 13.85 -11.97
CA ILE A 165 4.34 12.88 -13.05
C ILE A 165 5.13 13.30 -14.28
N GLN A 166 5.02 14.56 -14.69
CA GLN A 166 5.75 15.10 -15.84
C GLN A 166 7.26 14.96 -15.66
N GLY A 167 7.78 15.32 -14.48
CA GLY A 167 9.19 15.20 -14.19
C GLY A 167 9.69 13.75 -14.26
N MET A 168 8.93 12.81 -13.69
CA MET A 168 9.27 11.40 -13.79
C MET A 168 9.27 10.89 -15.23
N MET A 169 8.29 11.29 -16.03
CA MET A 169 8.20 10.87 -17.44
C MET A 169 9.33 11.45 -18.30
N THR A 170 9.77 12.67 -18.01
CA THR A 170 10.78 13.35 -18.83
C THR A 170 12.21 13.05 -18.39
N THR A 171 12.46 12.88 -17.10
CA THR A 171 13.81 12.76 -16.55
C THR A 171 14.11 11.40 -15.93
N GLY A 172 13.10 10.56 -15.74
CA GLY A 172 13.21 9.31 -14.96
C GLY A 172 13.51 9.52 -13.46
N LYS A 173 13.51 10.76 -12.98
CA LYS A 173 13.84 11.10 -11.58
C LYS A 173 12.64 11.67 -10.85
N PRO A 174 12.46 11.33 -9.56
CA PRO A 174 11.38 11.91 -8.75
C PRO A 174 11.61 13.41 -8.52
N VAL A 175 10.58 14.20 -8.76
CA VAL A 175 10.53 15.62 -8.41
C VAL A 175 9.95 15.76 -7.01
N ARG A 176 10.55 16.62 -6.19
CA ARG A 176 10.03 17.03 -4.87
C ARG A 176 9.76 18.54 -4.92
N ASN A 177 8.50 18.91 -4.78
CA ASN A 177 8.02 20.29 -4.87
C ASN A 177 7.12 20.67 -3.69
#